data_8da689c665f3fd987ef6644400c429e1
#
_entry.id   8da689c665f3fd987ef6644400c429e1
#
_cell.length_a   1.000
_cell.length_b   1.000
_cell.length_c   1.000
_cell.angle_alpha   90.00
_cell.angle_beta   90.00
_cell.angle_gamma   90.00
#
_symmetry.space_group_name_H-M   'P 1'
#
loop_
_entity.id
_entity.type
_entity.pdbx_description
1 polymer ?
#
loop_
_entity_poly.entity_id
_entity_poly.type
_entity_poly.pdbx_seq_one_letter_code
_entity_poly.pdbx_strand_id
1 'polypeptide(L)'
;MDDDPVQGEDAAMAEVIPLPEGASSGSGRSPATRIILDTVAGSTDEPIVGPAGDAPPTDQVVAVPRLARHEIVLADDHRVGVAVCGQGLPVVLVHGFTAEGILYAQTLSRLVAMGFKVVAIDVAGHGATQGLPTGGDDLESYTRLLARVLDELGIRRAVFAGHSMGGRLVAQLAAADPDRAIAVVLIDAVVGECWDRLIRLSRFAPPVMIGLAALLVADTLSTLPLLRNPSQAAKLGRLVGPVLVGHARRPWRMFGPAISMMRSEPSRRILEDLGEAGIPVVVIHGDRDMPVPYATAVDAARRSAGTLVTVKGGTHSWVLKDPETLPAIIAELLDGPLARVRAAALGAAGLRADAPPTQVERAFLGPHAWVRRLTPPLELRTGAARHHRSRYEWTVSEPA
;
A
#
# COMPACT_ATOMS: atom_id res chain seq x y z
N MET A 1 -14.11 16.09 -52.26
CA MET A 1 -13.01 15.25 -51.75
C MET A 1 -12.58 15.95 -50.51
N ASP A 2 -13.26 15.64 -49.46
CA ASP A 2 -13.22 16.37 -48.20
C ASP A 2 -12.35 15.56 -47.22
N ASP A 3 -11.22 16.16 -46.88
CA ASP A 3 -10.37 15.64 -45.80
C ASP A 3 -10.92 16.15 -44.50
N ASP A 4 -11.52 15.24 -43.73
CA ASP A 4 -11.92 15.50 -42.34
C ASP A 4 -10.71 15.31 -41.42
N PRO A 5 -10.35 16.31 -40.59
CA PRO A 5 -9.28 16.13 -39.62
C PRO A 5 -9.79 15.35 -38.43
N VAL A 6 -9.12 14.24 -38.14
CA VAL A 6 -9.26 13.44 -36.92
C VAL A 6 -9.07 14.34 -35.70
N GLN A 7 -10.14 14.55 -34.95
CA GLN A 7 -10.15 15.28 -33.68
C GLN A 7 -9.29 14.51 -32.66
N GLY A 8 -8.28 15.23 -32.15
CA GLY A 8 -7.40 14.75 -31.10
C GLY A 8 -8.14 14.46 -29.83
N GLU A 9 -7.80 13.37 -29.19
CA GLU A 9 -8.23 12.99 -27.86
C GLU A 9 -7.83 14.09 -26.88
N ASP A 10 -8.83 14.68 -26.23
CA ASP A 10 -8.68 15.65 -25.15
C ASP A 10 -7.86 15.01 -24.02
N ALA A 11 -6.64 15.47 -23.88
CA ALA A 11 -5.85 15.29 -22.67
C ALA A 11 -6.61 16.01 -21.52
N ALA A 12 -7.15 15.23 -20.58
CA ALA A 12 -7.82 15.77 -19.41
C ALA A 12 -6.91 16.79 -18.73
N MET A 13 -7.31 18.06 -18.77
CA MET A 13 -6.57 19.14 -18.13
C MET A 13 -6.55 18.96 -16.63
N ALA A 14 -5.38 19.05 -16.04
CA ALA A 14 -5.20 19.04 -14.60
C ALA A 14 -5.85 20.29 -14.02
N GLU A 15 -6.85 20.12 -13.17
CA GLU A 15 -7.52 21.21 -12.46
C GLU A 15 -6.70 21.61 -11.24
N VAL A 16 -6.24 22.84 -11.20
CA VAL A 16 -5.56 23.42 -10.03
C VAL A 16 -6.63 24.03 -9.14
N ILE A 17 -6.88 23.46 -7.97
CA ILE A 17 -7.79 24.03 -7.00
C ILE A 17 -7.04 25.11 -6.19
N PRO A 18 -7.38 26.40 -6.34
CA PRO A 18 -6.77 27.44 -5.53
C PRO A 18 -7.25 27.36 -4.08
N LEU A 19 -6.39 27.79 -3.16
CA LEU A 19 -6.72 27.88 -1.74
C LEU A 19 -7.76 28.98 -1.51
N PRO A 20 -8.69 28.83 -0.54
CA PRO A 20 -9.54 29.92 -0.11
C PRO A 20 -8.69 30.99 0.56
N GLU A 21 -8.83 32.25 0.12
CA GLU A 21 -8.25 33.42 0.75
C GLU A 21 -8.78 33.56 2.18
N GLY A 22 -7.90 33.42 3.19
CA GLY A 22 -8.32 33.61 4.57
C GLY A 22 -7.49 32.99 5.70
N ALA A 23 -6.34 32.41 5.42
CA ALA A 23 -5.45 31.91 6.47
C ALA A 23 -4.14 32.69 6.47
N SER A 24 -4.17 33.93 7.03
CA SER A 24 -2.96 34.70 7.29
C SER A 24 -2.39 34.37 8.67
N SER A 25 -1.07 34.28 8.72
CA SER A 25 -0.13 34.29 9.83
C SER A 25 0.38 32.90 10.29
N GLY A 26 1.35 32.42 9.56
CA GLY A 26 2.27 31.35 9.92
C GLY A 26 3.12 31.06 8.69
N SER A 27 4.43 31.21 8.77
CA SER A 27 5.37 31.10 7.67
C SER A 27 5.50 29.65 7.13
N GLY A 28 4.45 29.16 6.49
CA GLY A 28 4.41 27.88 5.80
C GLY A 28 3.61 28.09 4.50
N ARG A 29 4.27 28.01 3.35
CA ARG A 29 3.57 27.92 2.06
C ARG A 29 2.72 26.66 2.07
N SER A 30 1.39 26.82 1.98
CA SER A 30 0.50 25.69 1.71
C SER A 30 0.87 25.07 0.36
N PRO A 31 0.99 23.75 0.27
CA PRO A 31 1.32 23.09 -0.99
C PRO A 31 0.23 23.32 -2.01
N ALA A 32 0.62 23.65 -3.23
CA ALA A 32 -0.28 23.64 -4.37
C ALA A 32 -0.57 22.18 -4.72
N THR A 33 -1.77 21.69 -4.42
CA THR A 33 -2.18 20.32 -4.77
C THR A 33 -2.58 20.29 -6.24
N ARG A 34 -1.82 19.60 -7.05
CA ARG A 34 -2.16 19.33 -8.45
C ARG A 34 -2.93 18.01 -8.50
N ILE A 35 -4.21 18.08 -8.84
CA ILE A 35 -5.04 16.89 -9.01
C ILE A 35 -4.83 16.39 -10.44
N ILE A 36 -4.15 15.27 -10.59
CA ILE A 36 -4.19 14.50 -11.82
C ILE A 36 -5.35 13.53 -11.66
N LEU A 37 -6.47 13.85 -12.26
CA LEU A 37 -7.65 12.99 -12.31
C LEU A 37 -7.41 11.84 -13.28
N ASP A 38 -6.55 10.91 -12.93
CA ASP A 38 -6.60 9.60 -13.55
C ASP A 38 -7.69 8.77 -12.88
N THR A 39 -8.83 8.74 -13.52
CA THR A 39 -9.96 7.87 -13.19
C THR A 39 -9.55 6.43 -13.48
N VAL A 40 -8.81 5.82 -12.57
CA VAL A 40 -8.32 4.48 -12.83
C VAL A 40 -8.49 3.62 -11.61
N ALA A 41 -8.68 2.39 -11.88
CA ALA A 41 -8.45 1.28 -10.99
C ALA A 41 -9.57 0.82 -10.08
N GLY A 42 -10.76 1.17 -10.34
CA GLY A 42 -11.91 0.41 -9.81
C GLY A 42 -12.77 -0.14 -10.93
N SER A 43 -12.39 0.10 -12.19
CA SER A 43 -13.24 -0.18 -13.36
C SER A 43 -12.95 -1.51 -14.04
N THR A 44 -12.12 -2.36 -13.48
CA THR A 44 -12.02 -3.72 -14.00
C THR A 44 -13.09 -4.55 -13.32
N ASP A 45 -14.19 -4.76 -14.01
CA ASP A 45 -15.36 -5.51 -13.55
C ASP A 45 -15.06 -6.99 -13.26
N GLU A 46 -13.83 -7.41 -13.39
CA GLU A 46 -13.36 -8.77 -13.05
C GLU A 46 -12.03 -8.72 -12.34
N PRO A 47 -11.83 -9.50 -11.27
CA PRO A 47 -10.53 -9.68 -10.64
C PRO A 47 -9.54 -10.27 -11.65
N ILE A 48 -8.26 -9.96 -11.48
CA ILE A 48 -7.18 -10.60 -12.20
C ILE A 48 -7.08 -12.05 -11.69
N VAL A 49 -7.93 -12.91 -12.21
CA VAL A 49 -7.93 -14.34 -11.83
C VAL A 49 -6.84 -15.02 -12.63
N GLY A 50 -5.81 -15.49 -11.94
CA GLY A 50 -4.95 -16.55 -12.47
C GLY A 50 -5.80 -17.83 -12.71
N PRO A 51 -5.22 -18.91 -13.27
CA PRO A 51 -5.98 -20.10 -13.66
C PRO A 51 -6.81 -20.60 -12.48
N ALA A 52 -8.12 -20.46 -12.60
CA ALA A 52 -9.08 -20.91 -11.63
C ALA A 52 -9.01 -22.44 -11.50
N GLY A 53 -8.78 -22.90 -10.30
CA GLY A 53 -9.38 -24.15 -9.88
C GLY A 53 -10.87 -23.89 -9.62
N ASP A 54 -11.71 -24.80 -10.08
CA ASP A 54 -13.15 -24.74 -10.10
C ASP A 54 -13.80 -24.47 -8.73
N ALA A 55 -14.06 -23.20 -8.42
CA ALA A 55 -15.01 -22.83 -7.39
C ALA A 55 -16.10 -21.99 -8.07
N PRO A 56 -17.40 -22.33 -7.87
CA PRO A 56 -18.48 -21.58 -8.49
C PRO A 56 -18.48 -20.15 -7.94
N PRO A 57 -18.55 -19.13 -8.80
CA PRO A 57 -18.65 -17.76 -8.37
C PRO A 57 -19.99 -17.52 -7.68
N THR A 58 -19.96 -16.91 -6.51
CA THR A 58 -21.13 -16.17 -6.04
C THR A 58 -21.12 -14.85 -6.78
N ASP A 59 -21.76 -14.80 -7.93
CA ASP A 59 -21.81 -13.64 -8.83
C ASP A 59 -22.67 -12.49 -8.23
N GLN A 60 -22.31 -12.01 -7.06
CA GLN A 60 -22.90 -10.77 -6.57
C GLN A 60 -22.10 -9.59 -7.10
N VAL A 61 -22.70 -8.85 -8.01
CA VAL A 61 -22.17 -7.55 -8.41
C VAL A 61 -22.40 -6.56 -7.27
N VAL A 62 -21.34 -6.08 -6.68
CA VAL A 62 -21.39 -5.13 -5.56
C VAL A 62 -20.78 -3.81 -6.00
N ALA A 63 -21.39 -2.70 -5.57
CA ALA A 63 -20.80 -1.39 -5.77
C ALA A 63 -19.53 -1.27 -4.91
N VAL A 64 -18.38 -1.00 -5.55
CA VAL A 64 -17.12 -0.81 -4.86
C VAL A 64 -16.59 0.61 -5.05
N PRO A 65 -16.07 1.23 -4.00
CA PRO A 65 -15.46 2.54 -4.09
C PRO A 65 -14.20 2.52 -4.98
N ARG A 66 -14.02 3.58 -5.76
CA ARG A 66 -12.82 3.78 -6.58
C ARG A 66 -11.82 4.67 -5.86
N LEU A 67 -10.53 4.33 -5.92
CA LEU A 67 -9.47 5.18 -5.41
C LEU A 67 -9.25 6.39 -6.33
N ALA A 68 -9.14 7.57 -5.74
CA ALA A 68 -8.69 8.77 -6.43
C ALA A 68 -7.17 8.88 -6.31
N ARG A 69 -6.49 8.99 -7.46
CA ARG A 69 -5.04 9.24 -7.51
C ARG A 69 -4.76 10.73 -7.58
N HIS A 70 -3.83 11.19 -6.76
CA HIS A 70 -3.42 12.57 -6.67
C HIS A 70 -1.89 12.68 -6.69
N GLU A 71 -1.39 13.80 -7.20
CA GLU A 71 -0.01 14.24 -6.99
C GLU A 71 -0.06 15.41 -6.00
N ILE A 72 0.55 15.25 -4.84
CA ILE A 72 0.72 16.33 -3.86
C ILE A 72 2.13 16.91 -3.98
N VAL A 73 2.26 18.21 -3.71
CA VAL A 73 3.54 18.90 -3.72
C VAL A 73 3.85 19.34 -2.31
N LEU A 74 4.95 18.84 -1.75
CA LEU A 74 5.42 19.20 -0.42
C LEU A 74 6.03 20.62 -0.42
N ALA A 75 6.28 21.19 0.76
CA ALA A 75 6.76 22.56 0.92
C ALA A 75 8.10 22.86 0.22
N ASP A 76 8.90 21.84 -0.08
CA ASP A 76 10.16 21.94 -0.83
C ASP A 76 10.01 21.61 -2.32
N ASP A 77 8.81 21.75 -2.86
CA ASP A 77 8.43 21.43 -4.24
C ASP A 77 8.61 19.92 -4.60
N HIS A 78 8.77 19.05 -3.61
CA HIS A 78 8.87 17.60 -3.82
C HIS A 78 7.49 17.00 -4.12
N ARG A 79 7.37 16.28 -5.25
CA ARG A 79 6.10 15.68 -5.69
C ARG A 79 5.97 14.24 -5.19
N VAL A 80 4.78 13.93 -4.67
CA VAL A 80 4.45 12.61 -4.13
C VAL A 80 3.10 12.14 -4.66
N GLY A 81 3.07 10.92 -5.19
CA GLY A 81 1.85 10.23 -5.62
C GLY A 81 1.12 9.63 -4.42
N VAL A 82 -0.18 9.88 -4.33
CA VAL A 82 -1.05 9.27 -3.32
C VAL A 82 -2.37 8.84 -3.96
N ALA A 83 -2.93 7.72 -3.48
CA ALA A 83 -4.27 7.31 -3.85
C ALA A 83 -5.14 7.21 -2.60
N VAL A 84 -6.32 7.83 -2.63
CA VAL A 84 -7.16 8.00 -1.45
C VAL A 84 -8.58 7.56 -1.74
N CYS A 85 -9.22 6.87 -0.79
CA CYS A 85 -10.64 6.55 -0.83
C CYS A 85 -11.20 6.26 0.57
N GLY A 86 -12.51 6.32 0.68
CA GLY A 86 -13.25 5.89 1.86
C GLY A 86 -13.27 6.87 3.01
N GLN A 87 -13.93 6.45 4.07
CA GLN A 87 -14.09 7.17 5.34
C GLN A 87 -13.96 6.18 6.50
N GLY A 88 -13.48 6.63 7.64
CA GLY A 88 -13.34 5.81 8.84
C GLY A 88 -11.91 5.75 9.36
N LEU A 89 -11.54 4.60 9.93
CA LEU A 89 -10.20 4.41 10.49
C LEU A 89 -9.14 4.47 9.37
N PRO A 90 -8.13 5.35 9.50
CA PRO A 90 -7.11 5.48 8.46
C PRO A 90 -6.23 4.22 8.36
N VAL A 91 -6.08 3.71 7.15
CA VAL A 91 -5.12 2.67 6.76
C VAL A 91 -4.19 3.26 5.71
N VAL A 92 -2.92 3.33 6.02
CA VAL A 92 -1.87 3.78 5.10
C VAL A 92 -1.16 2.57 4.54
N LEU A 93 -1.23 2.39 3.21
CA LEU A 93 -0.52 1.33 2.50
C LEU A 93 0.73 1.86 1.83
N VAL A 94 1.85 1.15 2.04
CA VAL A 94 3.12 1.37 1.34
C VAL A 94 3.46 0.12 0.53
N HIS A 95 3.66 0.30 -0.78
CA HIS A 95 3.88 -0.78 -1.74
C HIS A 95 5.30 -1.32 -1.74
N GLY A 96 5.52 -2.47 -2.41
CA GLY A 96 6.83 -3.10 -2.60
C GLY A 96 7.67 -2.45 -3.71
N PHE A 97 8.89 -2.93 -3.85
CA PHE A 97 9.96 -2.39 -4.68
C PHE A 97 9.62 -2.13 -6.16
N THR A 98 8.85 -3.00 -6.81
CA THR A 98 8.49 -2.86 -8.24
C THR A 98 7.04 -2.44 -8.46
N ALA A 99 6.33 -2.11 -7.40
CA ALA A 99 4.91 -1.80 -7.43
C ALA A 99 4.65 -0.30 -7.36
N GLU A 100 3.40 0.07 -7.50
CA GLU A 100 2.83 1.38 -7.19
C GLU A 100 1.57 1.16 -6.36
N GLY A 101 1.17 2.14 -5.56
CA GLY A 101 0.00 2.03 -4.69
C GLY A 101 -1.28 1.66 -5.45
N ILE A 102 -1.40 2.09 -6.69
CA ILE A 102 -2.54 1.81 -7.55
C ILE A 102 -2.72 0.32 -7.88
N LEU A 103 -1.66 -0.49 -7.88
CA LEU A 103 -1.76 -1.93 -8.15
C LEU A 103 -2.58 -2.67 -7.08
N TYR A 104 -2.69 -2.11 -5.89
CA TYR A 104 -3.49 -2.66 -4.78
C TYR A 104 -4.93 -2.16 -4.78
N ALA A 105 -5.34 -1.35 -5.77
CA ALA A 105 -6.61 -0.64 -5.74
C ALA A 105 -7.82 -1.56 -5.56
N GLN A 106 -7.82 -2.76 -6.13
CA GLN A 106 -8.93 -3.71 -5.96
C GLN A 106 -9.05 -4.19 -4.50
N THR A 107 -7.94 -4.58 -3.89
CA THR A 107 -7.87 -4.97 -2.48
C THR A 107 -8.27 -3.80 -1.57
N LEU A 108 -7.75 -2.60 -1.86
CA LEU A 108 -8.02 -1.40 -1.09
C LEU A 108 -9.48 -0.98 -1.17
N SER A 109 -10.13 -1.12 -2.33
CA SER A 109 -11.57 -0.85 -2.49
C SER A 109 -12.42 -1.71 -1.56
N ARG A 110 -12.02 -2.97 -1.32
CA ARG A 110 -12.72 -3.86 -0.39
C ARG A 110 -12.53 -3.44 1.07
N LEU A 111 -11.34 -2.96 1.42
CA LEU A 111 -11.11 -2.38 2.75
C LEU A 111 -11.95 -1.11 2.96
N VAL A 112 -12.12 -0.29 1.93
CA VAL A 112 -13.03 0.86 1.99
C VAL A 112 -14.48 0.41 2.24
N ALA A 113 -14.94 -0.65 1.60
CA ALA A 113 -16.27 -1.21 1.83
C ALA A 113 -16.45 -1.74 3.27
N MET A 114 -15.36 -2.08 3.96
CA MET A 114 -15.35 -2.46 5.39
C MET A 114 -15.34 -1.25 6.34
N GLY A 115 -15.39 -0.02 5.84
CA GLY A 115 -15.43 1.21 6.64
C GLY A 115 -14.05 1.77 7.00
N PHE A 116 -13.02 1.49 6.21
CA PHE A 116 -11.72 2.12 6.35
C PHE A 116 -11.55 3.32 5.42
N LYS A 117 -10.78 4.31 5.88
CA LYS A 117 -10.17 5.30 5.00
C LYS A 117 -8.83 4.78 4.55
N VAL A 118 -8.66 4.61 3.26
CA VAL A 118 -7.43 4.05 2.69
C VAL A 118 -6.62 5.14 2.02
N VAL A 119 -5.33 5.15 2.30
CA VAL A 119 -4.33 6.04 1.69
C VAL A 119 -3.15 5.18 1.23
N ALA A 120 -2.98 5.03 -0.07
CA ALA A 120 -1.81 4.38 -0.64
C ALA A 120 -0.80 5.45 -1.08
N ILE A 121 0.45 5.31 -0.65
CA ILE A 121 1.53 6.28 -0.93
C ILE A 121 2.53 5.61 -1.88
N ASP A 122 2.82 6.27 -2.99
CA ASP A 122 3.89 5.84 -3.89
C ASP A 122 5.25 6.16 -3.24
N VAL A 123 6.09 5.15 -3.09
CA VAL A 123 7.44 5.28 -2.51
C VAL A 123 8.33 6.12 -3.43
N ALA A 124 9.31 6.84 -2.87
CA ALA A 124 10.25 7.62 -3.65
C ALA A 124 10.85 6.84 -4.84
N GLY A 125 10.82 7.46 -6.01
CA GLY A 125 11.26 6.85 -7.26
C GLY A 125 10.20 5.98 -7.96
N HIS A 126 9.01 5.80 -7.38
CA HIS A 126 7.93 5.02 -7.97
C HIS A 126 6.71 5.90 -8.28
N GLY A 127 5.90 5.46 -9.22
CA GLY A 127 4.67 6.13 -9.59
C GLY A 127 4.85 7.61 -9.88
N ALA A 128 4.00 8.43 -9.26
CA ALA A 128 4.09 9.88 -9.35
C ALA A 128 5.08 10.50 -8.36
N THR A 129 5.68 9.72 -7.46
CA THR A 129 6.65 10.23 -6.49
C THR A 129 8.03 10.42 -7.13
N GLN A 130 8.61 11.60 -6.93
CA GLN A 130 9.99 11.86 -7.31
C GLN A 130 10.97 10.96 -6.52
N GLY A 131 12.23 10.90 -6.96
CA GLY A 131 13.31 10.31 -6.16
C GLY A 131 13.45 11.02 -4.81
N LEU A 132 14.26 10.49 -3.91
CA LEU A 132 14.47 11.14 -2.61
C LEU A 132 14.95 12.58 -2.78
N PRO A 133 14.40 13.54 -2.02
CA PRO A 133 14.94 14.89 -1.97
C PRO A 133 16.34 14.83 -1.35
N THR A 134 17.32 15.47 -1.98
CA THR A 134 18.68 15.59 -1.46
C THR A 134 19.38 14.25 -1.10
N GLY A 135 19.59 13.40 -2.11
CA GLY A 135 20.68 12.42 -2.09
C GLY A 135 20.72 11.36 -0.98
N GLY A 136 19.66 11.16 -0.24
CA GLY A 136 19.55 10.03 0.68
C GLY A 136 19.52 8.72 -0.09
N ASP A 137 20.34 7.75 0.30
CA ASP A 137 20.39 6.42 -0.31
C ASP A 137 20.19 5.30 0.73
N ASP A 138 19.49 5.63 1.83
CA ASP A 138 19.18 4.74 2.92
C ASP A 138 17.65 4.64 3.17
N LEU A 139 17.22 3.55 3.78
CA LEU A 139 15.79 3.34 4.09
C LEU A 139 15.23 4.36 5.09
N GLU A 140 16.07 4.96 5.91
CA GLU A 140 15.68 6.01 6.85
C GLU A 140 15.21 7.28 6.10
N SER A 141 15.87 7.63 5.00
CA SER A 141 15.46 8.76 4.15
C SER A 141 14.09 8.51 3.50
N TYR A 142 13.80 7.25 3.09
CA TYR A 142 12.46 6.87 2.61
C TYR A 142 11.41 6.99 3.73
N THR A 143 11.74 6.54 4.92
CA THR A 143 10.86 6.62 6.10
C THR A 143 10.60 8.07 6.50
N ARG A 144 11.60 8.94 6.50
CA ARG A 144 11.45 10.39 6.75
C ARG A 144 10.52 11.05 5.71
N LEU A 145 10.66 10.68 4.43
CA LEU A 145 9.74 11.19 3.40
C LEU A 145 8.30 10.74 3.66
N LEU A 146 8.09 9.47 4.03
CA LEU A 146 6.75 8.98 4.41
C LEU A 146 6.18 9.75 5.59
N ALA A 147 6.96 10.00 6.64
CA ALA A 147 6.53 10.79 7.80
C ALA A 147 6.08 12.20 7.38
N ARG A 148 6.87 12.88 6.53
CA ARG A 148 6.52 14.19 5.97
C ARG A 148 5.21 14.17 5.17
N VAL A 149 5.01 13.12 4.37
CA VAL A 149 3.76 12.96 3.60
C VAL A 149 2.56 12.80 4.53
N LEU A 150 2.68 12.03 5.61
CA LEU A 150 1.62 11.89 6.61
C LEU A 150 1.30 13.21 7.31
N ASP A 151 2.32 14.00 7.64
CA ASP A 151 2.16 15.32 8.24
C ASP A 151 1.41 16.26 7.30
N GLU A 152 1.81 16.29 6.02
CA GLU A 152 1.18 17.11 5.00
C GLU A 152 -0.29 16.70 4.76
N LEU A 153 -0.56 15.40 4.71
CA LEU A 153 -1.91 14.87 4.59
C LEU A 153 -2.76 15.09 5.86
N GLY A 154 -2.12 15.45 6.98
CA GLY A 154 -2.76 15.63 8.27
C GLY A 154 -3.19 14.31 8.92
N ILE A 155 -2.48 13.21 8.64
CA ILE A 155 -2.73 11.89 9.23
C ILE A 155 -1.93 11.79 10.53
N ARG A 156 -2.63 11.90 11.66
CA ARG A 156 -1.99 11.85 12.99
C ARG A 156 -1.73 10.43 13.46
N ARG A 157 -2.71 9.55 13.28
CA ARG A 157 -2.61 8.14 13.65
C ARG A 157 -3.26 7.27 12.58
N ALA A 158 -2.67 6.12 12.29
CA ALA A 158 -3.19 5.19 11.29
C ALA A 158 -2.77 3.73 11.59
N VAL A 159 -3.46 2.78 10.98
CA VAL A 159 -2.92 1.45 10.76
C VAL A 159 -1.94 1.55 9.59
N PHE A 160 -0.72 1.10 9.79
CA PHE A 160 0.30 1.05 8.76
C PHE A 160 0.37 -0.33 8.14
N ALA A 161 0.06 -0.45 6.86
CA ALA A 161 0.18 -1.68 6.09
C ALA A 161 1.30 -1.54 5.06
N GLY A 162 2.14 -2.54 4.92
CA GLY A 162 3.22 -2.49 3.94
C GLY A 162 3.52 -3.84 3.34
N HIS A 163 3.65 -3.87 2.00
CA HIS A 163 4.03 -5.06 1.26
C HIS A 163 5.52 -5.05 0.93
N SER A 164 6.21 -6.16 1.14
CA SER A 164 7.62 -6.33 0.77
C SER A 164 8.51 -5.22 1.37
N MET A 165 9.19 -4.42 0.56
CA MET A 165 9.95 -3.24 0.98
C MET A 165 9.08 -2.24 1.77
N GLY A 166 7.84 -2.03 1.34
CA GLY A 166 6.89 -1.16 2.07
C GLY A 166 6.65 -1.63 3.49
N GLY A 167 6.64 -2.95 3.74
CA GLY A 167 6.56 -3.53 5.07
C GLY A 167 7.73 -3.13 5.96
N ARG A 168 8.95 -3.11 5.41
CA ARG A 168 10.12 -2.62 6.11
C ARG A 168 10.01 -1.13 6.46
N LEU A 169 9.53 -0.31 5.51
CA LEU A 169 9.39 1.13 5.71
C LEU A 169 8.35 1.46 6.76
N VAL A 170 7.19 0.80 6.76
CA VAL A 170 6.16 1.03 7.78
C VAL A 170 6.55 0.52 9.16
N ALA A 171 7.29 -0.59 9.25
CA ALA A 171 7.85 -1.07 10.51
C ALA A 171 8.82 -0.04 11.11
N GLN A 172 9.71 0.49 10.27
CA GLN A 172 10.68 1.51 10.69
C GLN A 172 10.00 2.82 11.08
N LEU A 173 8.97 3.24 10.33
CA LEU A 173 8.17 4.42 10.65
C LEU A 173 7.48 4.27 12.02
N ALA A 174 6.83 3.13 12.25
CA ALA A 174 6.12 2.87 13.50
C ALA A 174 7.08 2.73 14.72
N ALA A 175 8.25 2.16 14.53
CA ALA A 175 9.28 2.09 15.57
C ALA A 175 9.85 3.48 15.91
N ALA A 176 10.00 4.36 14.90
CA ALA A 176 10.50 5.73 15.10
C ALA A 176 9.46 6.68 15.71
N ASP A 177 8.18 6.45 15.47
CA ASP A 177 7.06 7.26 15.99
C ASP A 177 5.89 6.33 16.42
N PRO A 178 6.04 5.68 17.59
CA PRO A 178 5.06 4.70 18.09
C PRO A 178 3.65 5.29 18.29
N ASP A 179 3.56 6.54 18.68
CA ASP A 179 2.28 7.21 18.96
C ASP A 179 1.44 7.38 17.68
N ARG A 180 2.05 7.36 16.52
CA ARG A 180 1.40 7.43 15.22
C ARG A 180 0.79 6.10 14.78
N ALA A 181 1.31 4.99 15.28
CA ALA A 181 0.85 3.67 14.90
C ALA A 181 -0.34 3.20 15.75
N ILE A 182 -1.44 2.81 15.11
CA ILE A 182 -2.54 2.08 15.75
C ILE A 182 -2.24 0.58 15.72
N ALA A 183 -1.72 0.11 14.60
CA ALA A 183 -1.23 -1.24 14.38
C ALA A 183 -0.31 -1.24 13.16
N VAL A 184 0.49 -2.28 13.01
CA VAL A 184 1.34 -2.52 11.84
C VAL A 184 0.96 -3.84 11.18
N VAL A 185 0.72 -3.83 9.87
CA VAL A 185 0.42 -5.01 9.05
C VAL A 185 1.55 -5.23 8.05
N LEU A 186 2.33 -6.26 8.26
CA LEU A 186 3.48 -6.63 7.45
C LEU A 186 3.06 -7.72 6.46
N ILE A 187 3.03 -7.41 5.16
CA ILE A 187 2.60 -8.32 4.10
C ILE A 187 3.83 -8.73 3.30
N ASP A 188 4.22 -10.00 3.36
CA ASP A 188 5.43 -10.55 2.70
C ASP A 188 6.65 -9.62 2.88
N ALA A 189 6.80 -9.06 4.08
CA ALA A 189 7.68 -7.94 4.36
C ALA A 189 9.16 -8.37 4.42
N VAL A 190 10.04 -7.51 3.94
CA VAL A 190 11.50 -7.71 3.95
C VAL A 190 12.11 -7.34 5.31
N VAL A 191 11.66 -8.03 6.37
CA VAL A 191 12.10 -7.90 7.76
C VAL A 191 12.37 -9.28 8.37
N GLY A 192 13.23 -9.38 9.37
CA GLY A 192 13.58 -10.63 10.03
C GLY A 192 14.95 -11.17 9.64
N GLU A 193 15.50 -12.04 10.48
CA GLU A 193 16.90 -12.42 10.40
C GLU A 193 17.26 -13.17 9.11
N CYS A 194 16.35 -13.99 8.58
CA CYS A 194 16.60 -14.71 7.33
C CYS A 194 16.86 -13.72 6.18
N TRP A 195 16.02 -12.68 6.06
CA TRP A 195 16.22 -11.62 5.09
C TRP A 195 17.51 -10.83 5.34
N ASP A 196 17.77 -10.43 6.58
CA ASP A 196 18.96 -9.68 6.94
C ASP A 196 20.25 -10.45 6.61
N ARG A 197 20.24 -11.79 6.73
CA ARG A 197 21.35 -12.66 6.29
C ARG A 197 21.50 -12.68 4.78
N LEU A 198 20.40 -12.75 4.02
CA LEU A 198 20.42 -12.71 2.55
C LEU A 198 21.01 -11.38 2.06
N ILE A 199 20.61 -10.26 2.64
CA ILE A 199 21.15 -8.94 2.30
C ILE A 199 22.64 -8.86 2.65
N ARG A 200 23.06 -9.34 3.80
CA ARG A 200 24.49 -9.40 4.15
C ARG A 200 25.30 -10.23 3.15
N LEU A 201 24.77 -11.41 2.79
CA LEU A 201 25.42 -12.29 1.83
C LEU A 201 25.54 -11.61 0.46
N SER A 202 24.51 -10.91 0.01
CA SER A 202 24.47 -10.22 -1.29
C SER A 202 25.53 -9.13 -1.42
N ARG A 203 25.98 -8.53 -0.31
CA ARG A 203 27.06 -7.53 -0.31
C ARG A 203 28.40 -8.13 -0.73
N PHE A 204 28.62 -9.42 -0.44
CA PHE A 204 29.84 -10.15 -0.78
C PHE A 204 29.68 -11.07 -2.00
N ALA A 205 28.44 -11.38 -2.38
CA ALA A 205 28.10 -12.26 -3.47
C ALA A 205 27.02 -11.64 -4.37
N PRO A 206 27.36 -10.71 -5.28
CA PRO A 206 26.41 -10.05 -6.19
C PRO A 206 25.44 -10.98 -6.94
N PRO A 207 25.84 -12.23 -7.34
CA PRO A 207 24.90 -13.17 -7.95
C PRO A 207 23.67 -13.48 -7.09
N VAL A 208 23.74 -13.38 -5.75
CA VAL A 208 22.61 -13.56 -4.84
C VAL A 208 21.53 -12.49 -5.11
N MET A 209 21.93 -11.24 -5.26
CA MET A 209 21.00 -10.16 -5.59
C MET A 209 20.38 -10.33 -6.98
N ILE A 210 21.16 -10.76 -7.95
CA ILE A 210 20.65 -11.05 -9.29
C ILE A 210 19.61 -12.17 -9.21
N GLY A 211 19.88 -13.23 -8.44
CA GLY A 211 18.94 -14.32 -8.19
C GLY A 211 17.64 -13.85 -7.51
N LEU A 212 17.74 -13.03 -6.45
CA LEU A 212 16.57 -12.47 -5.77
C LEU A 212 15.74 -11.57 -6.70
N ALA A 213 16.40 -10.72 -7.47
CA ALA A 213 15.72 -9.89 -8.46
C ALA A 213 15.03 -10.73 -9.55
N ALA A 214 15.68 -11.78 -10.03
CA ALA A 214 15.10 -12.70 -11.00
C ALA A 214 13.88 -13.45 -10.45
N LEU A 215 13.93 -13.90 -9.18
CA LEU A 215 12.81 -14.54 -8.49
C LEU A 215 11.64 -13.56 -8.34
N LEU A 216 11.91 -12.31 -7.96
CA LEU A 216 10.87 -11.27 -7.83
C LEU A 216 10.22 -10.97 -9.18
N VAL A 217 11.01 -10.84 -10.25
CA VAL A 217 10.48 -10.65 -11.60
C VAL A 217 9.65 -11.85 -12.05
N ALA A 218 10.13 -13.07 -11.84
CA ALA A 218 9.42 -14.29 -12.19
C ALA A 218 8.09 -14.41 -11.42
N ASP A 219 8.07 -14.08 -10.13
CA ASP A 219 6.85 -14.09 -9.32
C ASP A 219 5.87 -13.00 -9.80
N THR A 220 6.34 -11.79 -10.07
CA THR A 220 5.53 -10.71 -10.63
C THR A 220 4.95 -11.10 -11.99
N LEU A 221 5.75 -11.66 -12.90
CA LEU A 221 5.27 -12.15 -14.19
C LEU A 221 4.24 -13.27 -14.05
N SER A 222 4.35 -14.10 -13.01
CA SER A 222 3.36 -15.15 -12.72
C SER A 222 1.99 -14.62 -12.34
N THR A 223 1.87 -13.33 -12.01
CA THR A 223 0.58 -12.65 -11.79
C THR A 223 -0.14 -12.35 -13.10
N LEU A 224 0.58 -12.35 -14.24
CA LEU A 224 0.05 -11.96 -15.52
C LEU A 224 -0.68 -13.12 -16.20
N PRO A 225 -2.00 -13.03 -16.47
CA PRO A 225 -2.76 -14.07 -17.17
C PRO A 225 -2.52 -14.02 -18.70
N LEU A 226 -1.27 -13.89 -19.15
CA LEU A 226 -0.89 -13.52 -20.50
C LEU A 226 -1.41 -14.45 -21.60
N LEU A 227 -1.78 -15.69 -21.29
CA LEU A 227 -2.07 -16.70 -22.31
C LEU A 227 -3.49 -17.31 -22.26
N ARG A 228 -4.31 -17.00 -21.25
CA ARG A 228 -5.60 -17.68 -21.05
C ARG A 228 -6.84 -16.80 -21.24
N ASN A 229 -6.70 -15.47 -21.12
CA ASN A 229 -7.83 -14.56 -21.32
C ASN A 229 -7.36 -13.22 -21.92
N PRO A 230 -7.56 -12.99 -23.23
CA PRO A 230 -7.11 -11.77 -23.91
C PRO A 230 -7.73 -10.48 -23.37
N SER A 231 -8.99 -10.52 -22.91
CA SER A 231 -9.66 -9.35 -22.35
C SER A 231 -9.08 -8.96 -20.99
N GLN A 232 -8.73 -9.93 -20.16
CA GLN A 232 -8.04 -9.70 -18.88
C GLN A 232 -6.60 -9.24 -19.11
N ALA A 233 -5.90 -9.81 -20.10
CA ALA A 233 -4.57 -9.37 -20.47
C ALA A 233 -4.56 -7.91 -20.92
N ALA A 234 -5.56 -7.46 -21.68
CA ALA A 234 -5.70 -6.07 -22.11
C ALA A 234 -6.00 -5.12 -20.92
N LYS A 235 -6.86 -5.53 -19.99
CA LYS A 235 -7.15 -4.76 -18.77
C LYS A 235 -5.92 -4.63 -17.88
N LEU A 236 -5.21 -5.73 -17.67
CA LEU A 236 -3.97 -5.75 -16.90
C LEU A 236 -2.88 -4.92 -17.58
N GLY A 237 -2.77 -5.01 -18.91
CA GLY A 237 -1.85 -4.19 -19.69
C GLY A 237 -2.09 -2.68 -19.49
N ARG A 238 -3.34 -2.25 -19.29
CA ARG A 238 -3.67 -0.86 -18.99
C ARG A 238 -3.25 -0.44 -17.58
N LEU A 239 -3.27 -1.35 -16.61
CA LEU A 239 -2.84 -1.07 -15.22
C LEU A 239 -1.32 -1.17 -15.05
N VAL A 240 -0.75 -2.26 -15.54
CA VAL A 240 0.68 -2.58 -15.36
C VAL A 240 1.55 -1.94 -16.44
N GLY A 241 1.00 -1.75 -17.64
CA GLY A 241 1.71 -1.17 -18.77
C GLY A 241 2.34 0.19 -18.47
N PRO A 242 1.61 1.17 -17.94
CA PRO A 242 2.18 2.46 -17.54
C PRO A 242 3.30 2.32 -16.51
N VAL A 243 3.16 1.42 -15.54
CA VAL A 243 4.18 1.13 -14.51
C VAL A 243 5.43 0.57 -15.15
N LEU A 244 5.30 -0.45 -16.00
CA LEU A 244 6.43 -1.06 -16.74
C LEU A 244 7.11 -0.06 -17.66
N VAL A 245 6.33 0.73 -18.41
CA VAL A 245 6.85 1.78 -19.29
C VAL A 245 7.56 2.87 -18.49
N GLY A 246 7.01 3.25 -17.34
CA GLY A 246 7.64 4.19 -16.40
C GLY A 246 9.00 3.70 -15.94
N HIS A 247 9.09 2.45 -15.50
CA HIS A 247 10.35 1.81 -15.10
C HIS A 247 11.33 1.64 -16.27
N ALA A 248 10.85 1.22 -17.46
CA ALA A 248 11.70 1.07 -18.63
C ALA A 248 12.27 2.40 -19.14
N ARG A 249 11.51 3.49 -19.05
CA ARG A 249 11.97 4.83 -19.43
C ARG A 249 12.93 5.46 -18.42
N ARG A 250 12.88 5.04 -17.15
CA ARG A 250 13.69 5.63 -16.07
C ARG A 250 14.24 4.53 -15.14
N PRO A 251 15.02 3.57 -15.67
CA PRO A 251 15.50 2.42 -14.90
C PRO A 251 16.37 2.83 -13.71
N TRP A 252 17.04 3.98 -13.80
CA TRP A 252 17.85 4.52 -12.70
C TRP A 252 17.06 4.82 -11.42
N ARG A 253 15.73 5.05 -11.53
CA ARG A 253 14.86 5.24 -10.36
C ARG A 253 14.78 4.01 -9.46
N MET A 254 15.00 2.83 -10.02
CA MET A 254 15.02 1.57 -9.29
C MET A 254 16.34 1.36 -8.52
N PHE A 255 17.42 2.01 -8.91
CA PHE A 255 18.71 1.82 -8.25
C PHE A 255 18.72 2.39 -6.83
N GLY A 256 18.08 3.54 -6.58
CA GLY A 256 18.00 4.13 -5.26
C GLY A 256 17.41 3.17 -4.22
N PRO A 257 16.16 2.68 -4.38
CA PRO A 257 15.56 1.72 -3.46
C PRO A 257 16.35 0.41 -3.33
N ALA A 258 16.92 -0.11 -4.44
CA ALA A 258 17.73 -1.33 -4.39
C ALA A 258 19.00 -1.13 -3.55
N ILE A 259 19.72 -0.04 -3.77
CA ILE A 259 20.93 0.30 -3.00
C ILE A 259 20.57 0.52 -1.53
N SER A 260 19.48 1.22 -1.25
CA SER A 260 19.02 1.47 0.12
C SER A 260 18.69 0.18 0.86
N MET A 261 18.04 -0.79 0.19
CA MET A 261 17.82 -2.12 0.76
C MET A 261 19.13 -2.88 1.02
N MET A 262 20.09 -2.81 0.08
CA MET A 262 21.39 -3.46 0.25
C MET A 262 22.19 -2.87 1.41
N ARG A 263 22.05 -1.57 1.67
CA ARG A 263 22.73 -0.84 2.74
C ARG A 263 21.99 -0.84 4.07
N SER A 264 20.76 -1.39 4.07
CA SER A 264 19.91 -1.36 5.26
C SER A 264 20.56 -2.07 6.45
N GLU A 265 20.38 -1.49 7.62
CA GLU A 265 20.73 -2.12 8.88
C GLU A 265 19.79 -3.32 9.14
N PRO A 266 20.23 -4.28 9.99
CA PRO A 266 19.37 -5.41 10.36
C PRO A 266 18.03 -4.95 10.95
N SER A 267 16.96 -5.66 10.58
CA SER A 267 15.59 -5.34 11.03
C SER A 267 15.29 -5.76 12.46
N ARG A 268 16.19 -6.52 13.07
CA ARG A 268 16.00 -7.07 14.42
C ARG A 268 15.56 -6.00 15.42
N ARG A 269 16.30 -4.90 15.52
CA ARG A 269 16.02 -3.83 16.49
C ARG A 269 14.65 -3.21 16.26
N ILE A 270 14.30 -2.94 15.02
CA ILE A 270 13.00 -2.37 14.65
C ILE A 270 11.86 -3.27 15.13
N LEU A 271 11.98 -4.59 14.93
CA LEU A 271 10.96 -5.55 15.36
C LEU A 271 10.85 -5.64 16.89
N GLU A 272 11.97 -5.61 17.58
CA GLU A 272 12.02 -5.58 19.04
C GLU A 272 11.44 -4.27 19.60
N ASP A 273 11.77 -3.12 19.02
CA ASP A 273 11.23 -1.81 19.40
C ASP A 273 9.69 -1.76 19.22
N LEU A 274 9.12 -2.38 18.14
CA LEU A 274 7.68 -2.49 17.97
C LEU A 274 7.02 -3.31 19.10
N GLY A 275 7.64 -4.43 19.48
CA GLY A 275 7.17 -5.27 20.59
C GLY A 275 7.28 -4.55 21.93
N GLU A 276 8.41 -3.90 22.22
CA GLU A 276 8.65 -3.12 23.46
C GLU A 276 7.67 -1.94 23.59
N ALA A 277 7.35 -1.28 22.45
CA ALA A 277 6.34 -0.21 22.44
C ALA A 277 4.91 -0.72 22.54
N GLY A 278 4.68 -2.03 22.55
CA GLY A 278 3.35 -2.62 22.60
C GLY A 278 2.48 -2.34 21.38
N ILE A 279 3.09 -2.04 20.23
CA ILE A 279 2.37 -1.80 18.99
C ILE A 279 1.86 -3.16 18.47
N PRO A 280 0.54 -3.30 18.22
CA PRO A 280 0.01 -4.52 17.64
C PRO A 280 0.57 -4.76 16.24
N VAL A 281 1.24 -5.90 16.04
CA VAL A 281 1.82 -6.29 14.76
C VAL A 281 1.10 -7.52 14.23
N VAL A 282 0.70 -7.47 12.95
CA VAL A 282 0.20 -8.60 12.19
C VAL A 282 1.16 -8.88 11.05
N VAL A 283 1.70 -10.08 11.01
CA VAL A 283 2.58 -10.54 9.92
C VAL A 283 1.78 -11.49 9.04
N ILE A 284 1.53 -11.13 7.79
CA ILE A 284 0.80 -11.93 6.81
C ILE A 284 1.80 -12.36 5.74
N HIS A 285 1.96 -13.67 5.52
CA HIS A 285 3.01 -14.14 4.62
C HIS A 285 2.60 -15.41 3.87
N GLY A 286 2.93 -15.45 2.57
CA GLY A 286 2.75 -16.62 1.75
C GLY A 286 3.77 -17.71 2.07
N ASP A 287 3.33 -18.96 2.29
CA ASP A 287 4.24 -20.07 2.61
C ASP A 287 5.10 -20.52 1.43
N ARG A 288 4.80 -20.04 0.21
CA ARG A 288 5.58 -20.28 -1.02
C ARG A 288 6.26 -19.01 -1.54
N ASP A 289 6.46 -18.03 -0.68
CA ASP A 289 7.24 -16.84 -1.04
C ASP A 289 8.71 -17.22 -1.23
N MET A 290 9.16 -17.22 -2.48
CA MET A 290 10.55 -17.54 -2.85
C MET A 290 11.49 -16.35 -2.70
N PRO A 291 11.13 -15.13 -3.13
CA PRO A 291 11.93 -13.92 -2.91
C PRO A 291 12.18 -13.61 -1.44
N VAL A 292 11.16 -13.74 -0.60
CA VAL A 292 11.24 -13.47 0.84
C VAL A 292 10.85 -14.74 1.61
N PRO A 293 11.82 -15.52 2.07
CA PRO A 293 11.54 -16.81 2.69
C PRO A 293 10.60 -16.74 3.90
N TYR A 294 9.67 -17.67 4.00
CA TYR A 294 8.68 -17.74 5.09
C TYR A 294 9.27 -17.67 6.50
N ALA A 295 10.49 -18.22 6.70
CA ALA A 295 11.22 -18.10 7.96
C ALA A 295 11.42 -16.64 8.43
N THR A 296 11.42 -15.72 7.48
CA THR A 296 11.47 -14.25 7.74
C THR A 296 10.25 -13.79 8.53
N ALA A 297 9.06 -14.24 8.13
CA ALA A 297 7.80 -13.90 8.79
C ALA A 297 7.70 -14.50 10.20
N VAL A 298 8.13 -15.73 10.36
CA VAL A 298 8.18 -16.42 11.68
C VAL A 298 9.06 -15.65 12.65
N ASP A 299 10.25 -15.23 12.21
CA ASP A 299 11.16 -14.44 13.04
C ASP A 299 10.59 -13.04 13.33
N ALA A 300 9.96 -12.40 12.34
CA ALA A 300 9.33 -11.09 12.52
C ALA A 300 8.20 -11.13 13.55
N ALA A 301 7.28 -12.09 13.44
CA ALA A 301 6.18 -12.25 14.39
C ALA A 301 6.68 -12.52 15.82
N ARG A 302 7.68 -13.41 15.96
CA ARG A 302 8.28 -13.71 17.26
C ARG A 302 8.91 -12.48 17.91
N ARG A 303 9.70 -11.69 17.17
CA ARG A 303 10.42 -10.52 17.71
C ARG A 303 9.51 -9.36 18.05
N SER A 304 8.46 -9.16 17.27
CA SER A 304 7.48 -8.11 17.50
C SER A 304 6.34 -8.52 18.44
N ALA A 305 6.37 -9.75 19.00
CA ALA A 305 5.24 -10.35 19.71
C ALA A 305 3.92 -10.24 18.90
N GLY A 306 4.01 -10.39 17.58
CA GLY A 306 2.93 -10.17 16.64
C GLY A 306 2.17 -11.44 16.27
N THR A 307 0.95 -11.28 15.78
CA THR A 307 0.15 -12.36 15.20
C THR A 307 0.70 -12.76 13.83
N LEU A 308 0.92 -14.05 13.60
CA LEU A 308 1.35 -14.58 12.31
C LEU A 308 0.16 -15.17 11.55
N VAL A 309 -0.04 -14.71 10.32
CA VAL A 309 -1.01 -15.25 9.38
C VAL A 309 -0.27 -15.88 8.21
N THR A 310 -0.43 -17.18 8.04
CA THR A 310 0.19 -17.92 6.95
C THR A 310 -0.81 -18.13 5.82
N VAL A 311 -0.51 -17.56 4.66
CA VAL A 311 -1.32 -17.71 3.43
C VAL A 311 -0.84 -18.96 2.69
N LYS A 312 -1.65 -20.03 2.67
CA LYS A 312 -1.29 -21.33 2.10
C LYS A 312 -1.18 -21.27 0.58
N GLY A 313 -0.04 -21.68 0.06
CA GLY A 313 0.25 -21.60 -1.39
C GLY A 313 0.50 -20.19 -1.89
N GLY A 314 0.51 -19.18 -1.02
CA GLY A 314 0.80 -17.79 -1.36
C GLY A 314 2.25 -17.63 -1.81
N THR A 315 2.46 -16.98 -2.97
CA THR A 315 3.77 -16.52 -3.46
C THR A 315 3.95 -15.06 -3.11
N HIS A 316 5.09 -14.44 -3.35
CA HIS A 316 5.35 -13.04 -2.98
C HIS A 316 4.28 -12.03 -3.43
N SER A 317 3.68 -12.25 -4.59
CA SER A 317 2.66 -11.35 -5.15
C SER A 317 1.22 -11.87 -5.00
N TRP A 318 0.93 -12.75 -4.02
CA TRP A 318 -0.41 -13.30 -3.82
C TRP A 318 -1.48 -12.21 -3.62
N VAL A 319 -1.13 -11.14 -2.91
CA VAL A 319 -2.02 -10.00 -2.62
C VAL A 319 -2.44 -9.24 -3.89
N LEU A 320 -1.64 -9.31 -4.95
CA LEU A 320 -1.97 -8.74 -6.26
C LEU A 320 -2.74 -9.74 -7.14
N LYS A 321 -2.57 -11.04 -6.88
CA LYS A 321 -3.26 -12.12 -7.61
C LYS A 321 -4.71 -12.29 -7.18
N ASP A 322 -4.99 -11.99 -5.90
CA ASP A 322 -6.33 -12.14 -5.34
C ASP A 322 -6.68 -10.97 -4.41
N PRO A 323 -7.57 -10.07 -4.85
CA PRO A 323 -7.97 -8.91 -4.06
C PRO A 323 -8.91 -9.25 -2.90
N GLU A 324 -9.39 -10.49 -2.78
CA GLU A 324 -10.37 -10.90 -1.75
C GLU A 324 -9.71 -11.47 -0.50
N THR A 325 -8.55 -12.13 -0.63
CA THR A 325 -7.91 -12.83 0.49
C THR A 325 -7.48 -11.87 1.60
N LEU A 326 -6.78 -10.76 1.29
CA LEU A 326 -6.36 -9.82 2.35
C LEU A 326 -7.53 -9.19 3.11
N PRO A 327 -8.59 -8.69 2.46
CA PRO A 327 -9.78 -8.21 3.16
C PRO A 327 -10.47 -9.27 4.02
N ALA A 328 -10.53 -10.53 3.56
CA ALA A 328 -11.10 -11.63 4.33
C ALA A 328 -10.27 -11.94 5.59
N ILE A 329 -8.93 -11.95 5.48
CA ILE A 329 -8.03 -12.07 6.63
C ILE A 329 -8.26 -10.91 7.61
N ILE A 330 -8.33 -9.68 7.12
CA ILE A 330 -8.57 -8.50 7.98
C ILE A 330 -9.93 -8.59 8.66
N ALA A 331 -10.98 -9.07 7.98
CA ALA A 331 -12.30 -9.28 8.59
C ALA A 331 -12.22 -10.28 9.75
N GLU A 332 -11.61 -11.44 9.57
CA GLU A 332 -11.40 -12.43 10.64
C GLU A 332 -10.60 -11.86 11.80
N LEU A 333 -9.53 -11.13 11.53
CA LEU A 333 -8.73 -10.50 12.57
C LEU A 333 -9.49 -9.40 13.34
N LEU A 334 -10.42 -8.71 12.70
CA LEU A 334 -11.28 -7.70 13.34
C LEU A 334 -12.35 -8.34 14.23
N ASP A 335 -12.72 -9.58 13.99
CA ASP A 335 -13.57 -10.38 14.88
C ASP A 335 -12.74 -11.08 16.00
N GLY A 336 -11.42 -11.06 15.87
CA GLY A 336 -10.44 -11.68 16.76
C GLY A 336 -9.46 -10.68 17.39
N PRO A 337 -8.15 -10.86 17.20
CA PRO A 337 -7.10 -10.09 17.89
C PRO A 337 -7.17 -8.59 17.64
N LEU A 338 -7.53 -8.14 16.43
CA LEU A 338 -7.64 -6.72 16.12
C LEU A 338 -8.92 -6.04 16.67
N ALA A 339 -9.92 -6.80 17.11
CA ALA A 339 -11.11 -6.24 17.75
C ALA A 339 -10.74 -5.39 18.97
N ARG A 340 -9.89 -5.93 19.85
CA ARG A 340 -9.39 -5.24 21.05
C ARG A 340 -8.55 -4.01 20.71
N VAL A 341 -7.69 -4.13 19.68
CA VAL A 341 -6.86 -3.03 19.18
C VAL A 341 -7.72 -1.88 18.68
N ARG A 342 -8.72 -2.19 17.86
CA ARG A 342 -9.68 -1.19 17.36
C ARG A 342 -10.45 -0.53 18.50
N ALA A 343 -10.98 -1.33 19.44
CA ALA A 343 -11.71 -0.81 20.58
C ALA A 343 -10.84 0.10 21.46
N ALA A 344 -9.60 -0.28 21.73
CA ALA A 344 -8.64 0.52 22.49
C ALA A 344 -8.30 1.84 21.77
N ALA A 345 -8.05 1.79 20.46
CA ALA A 345 -7.77 2.99 19.68
C ALA A 345 -8.95 3.98 19.66
N LEU A 346 -10.18 3.47 19.48
CA LEU A 346 -11.39 4.30 19.53
C LEU A 346 -11.62 4.85 20.94
N GLY A 347 -11.48 4.03 21.97
CA GLY A 347 -11.62 4.45 23.37
C GLY A 347 -10.61 5.54 23.76
N ALA A 348 -9.34 5.40 23.37
CA ALA A 348 -8.31 6.41 23.57
C ALA A 348 -8.63 7.74 22.85
N ALA A 349 -9.39 7.67 21.76
CA ALA A 349 -9.90 8.84 21.04
C ALA A 349 -11.24 9.37 21.61
N GLY A 350 -11.75 8.81 22.70
CA GLY A 350 -13.03 9.18 23.31
C GLY A 350 -14.25 8.74 22.51
N LEU A 351 -14.09 7.72 21.64
CA LEU A 351 -15.14 7.23 20.75
C LEU A 351 -15.68 5.88 21.21
N ARG A 352 -16.95 5.65 20.92
CA ARG A 352 -17.60 4.35 21.08
C ARG A 352 -17.26 3.43 19.91
N ALA A 353 -17.41 2.12 20.09
CA ALA A 353 -17.15 1.13 19.06
C ALA A 353 -18.07 1.27 17.82
N ASP A 354 -19.27 1.81 18.01
CA ASP A 354 -20.28 2.06 16.98
C ASP A 354 -20.25 3.50 16.42
N ALA A 355 -19.19 4.26 16.70
CA ALA A 355 -19.06 5.63 16.21
C ALA A 355 -19.11 5.69 14.67
N PRO A 356 -19.82 6.68 14.10
CA PRO A 356 -19.89 6.84 12.64
C PRO A 356 -18.51 7.01 12.00
N PRO A 357 -18.29 6.48 10.78
CA PRO A 357 -16.99 6.56 10.10
C PRO A 357 -16.43 7.98 10.01
N THR A 358 -17.27 9.00 9.82
CA THR A 358 -16.86 10.40 9.79
C THR A 358 -16.34 10.91 11.14
N GLN A 359 -16.87 10.40 12.25
CA GLN A 359 -16.40 10.71 13.60
C GLN A 359 -15.05 10.04 13.86
N VAL A 360 -14.94 8.77 13.51
CA VAL A 360 -13.70 8.00 13.59
C VAL A 360 -12.60 8.71 12.80
N GLU A 361 -12.86 9.06 11.56
CA GLU A 361 -11.90 9.78 10.72
C GLU A 361 -11.41 11.08 11.36
N ARG A 362 -12.33 11.88 11.92
CA ARG A 362 -11.95 13.16 12.57
C ARG A 362 -11.04 12.97 13.77
N ALA A 363 -11.18 11.89 14.51
CA ALA A 363 -10.37 11.61 15.70
C ALA A 363 -8.91 11.30 15.37
N PHE A 364 -8.66 10.65 14.23
CA PHE A 364 -7.33 10.22 13.81
C PHE A 364 -6.64 11.15 12.81
N LEU A 365 -7.37 12.11 12.28
CA LEU A 365 -6.85 13.13 11.36
C LEU A 365 -6.75 14.49 12.05
N GLY A 366 -5.86 15.35 11.55
CA GLY A 366 -5.78 16.74 11.96
C GLY A 366 -7.07 17.53 11.61
N PRO A 367 -7.33 18.65 12.29
CA PRO A 367 -8.55 19.44 12.07
C PRO A 367 -8.68 19.94 10.62
N HIS A 368 -7.56 20.20 9.96
CA HIS A 368 -7.48 20.69 8.58
C HIS A 368 -6.83 19.67 7.63
N ALA A 369 -6.94 18.37 7.94
CA ALA A 369 -6.30 17.32 7.18
C ALA A 369 -6.65 17.36 5.68
N TRP A 370 -5.63 17.52 4.84
CA TRP A 370 -5.75 17.56 3.38
C TRP A 370 -6.35 16.28 2.81
N VAL A 371 -6.03 15.14 3.42
CA VAL A 371 -6.54 13.84 2.98
C VAL A 371 -8.07 13.78 2.89
N ARG A 372 -8.81 14.62 3.64
CA ARG A 372 -10.26 14.71 3.50
C ARG A 372 -10.69 15.35 2.19
N ARG A 373 -9.96 16.38 1.74
CA ARG A 373 -10.24 17.08 0.48
C ARG A 373 -9.88 16.25 -0.74
N LEU A 374 -8.87 15.40 -0.61
CA LEU A 374 -8.45 14.48 -1.65
C LEU A 374 -9.40 13.29 -1.81
N THR A 375 -10.26 13.04 -0.81
CA THR A 375 -11.21 11.93 -0.86
C THR A 375 -12.45 12.37 -1.64
N PRO A 376 -12.74 11.75 -2.80
CA PRO A 376 -13.93 12.06 -3.55
C PRO A 376 -15.19 11.62 -2.79
N PRO A 377 -16.34 12.27 -3.02
CA PRO A 377 -17.62 11.75 -2.55
C PRO A 377 -17.84 10.33 -3.07
N LEU A 378 -18.22 9.40 -2.20
CA LEU A 378 -18.46 7.99 -2.55
C LEU A 378 -19.44 7.82 -3.72
N GLU A 379 -20.47 8.66 -3.76
CA GLU A 379 -21.54 8.63 -4.75
C GLU A 379 -21.08 8.85 -6.20
N LEU A 380 -19.99 9.59 -6.40
CA LEU A 380 -19.50 9.94 -7.73
C LEU A 380 -18.53 8.92 -8.31
N ARG A 381 -18.10 7.90 -7.55
CA ARG A 381 -17.01 7.01 -7.93
C ARG A 381 -17.21 5.56 -7.49
N THR A 382 -18.42 5.06 -7.51
CA THR A 382 -18.69 3.64 -7.36
C THR A 382 -18.63 2.95 -8.71
N GLY A 383 -17.87 1.88 -8.80
CA GLY A 383 -17.88 0.92 -9.92
C GLY A 383 -18.54 -0.37 -9.47
N ALA A 384 -19.00 -1.16 -10.42
CA ALA A 384 -19.42 -2.53 -10.14
C ALA A 384 -18.18 -3.43 -10.06
N ALA A 385 -18.07 -4.23 -9.02
CA ALA A 385 -17.08 -5.31 -8.95
C ALA A 385 -17.78 -6.62 -8.59
N ARG A 386 -17.26 -7.71 -9.10
CA ARG A 386 -17.69 -9.04 -8.68
C ARG A 386 -16.86 -9.46 -7.48
N HIS A 387 -17.53 -9.83 -6.40
CA HIS A 387 -16.87 -10.49 -5.28
C HIS A 387 -16.73 -11.97 -5.57
N HIS A 388 -15.54 -12.48 -5.36
CA HIS A 388 -15.26 -13.91 -5.43
C HIS A 388 -14.90 -14.43 -4.02
N ARG A 389 -14.96 -15.72 -3.84
CA ARG A 389 -14.37 -16.33 -2.64
C ARG A 389 -12.86 -16.10 -2.67
N SER A 390 -12.28 -15.90 -1.48
CA SER A 390 -10.82 -15.88 -1.30
C SER A 390 -10.20 -17.09 -1.96
N ARG A 391 -9.19 -16.86 -2.79
CA ARG A 391 -8.48 -17.90 -3.52
C ARG A 391 -7.58 -18.73 -2.62
N TYR A 392 -7.08 -18.09 -1.57
CA TYR A 392 -6.12 -18.71 -0.65
C TYR A 392 -6.80 -19.03 0.67
N GLU A 393 -6.40 -20.16 1.26
CA GLU A 393 -6.66 -20.47 2.65
C GLU A 393 -5.55 -19.89 3.52
N TRP A 394 -5.84 -19.62 4.78
CA TRP A 394 -4.84 -19.14 5.73
C TRP A 394 -5.03 -19.78 7.09
N THR A 395 -4.01 -19.64 7.91
CA THR A 395 -4.04 -19.99 9.33
C THR A 395 -3.52 -18.84 10.15
N VAL A 396 -4.16 -18.58 11.29
CA VAL A 396 -3.75 -17.53 12.23
C VAL A 396 -3.06 -18.20 13.41
N SER A 397 -1.87 -17.71 13.76
CA SER A 397 -1.10 -18.13 14.94
C SER A 397 -0.87 -16.90 15.81
N GLU A 398 -1.39 -16.94 17.03
CA GLU A 398 -1.15 -15.88 18.00
C GLU A 398 0.29 -15.94 18.53
N PRO A 399 0.83 -14.81 19.03
CA PRO A 399 2.16 -14.80 19.64
C PRO A 399 2.22 -15.75 20.82
N ALA A 400 3.34 -16.50 20.92
CA ALA A 400 3.61 -17.43 22.02
C ALA A 400 3.87 -16.69 23.34
#